data_106980e30ecc02b20a148b25ee446d6c
#
_entry.id   106980e30ecc02b20a148b25ee446d6c
#
_cell.length_a   1.000
_cell.length_b   1.000
_cell.length_c   1.000
_cell.angle_alpha   90.00
_cell.angle_beta   90.00
_cell.angle_gamma   90.00
#
_symmetry.space_group_name_H-M   'P 1'
#
loop_
_entity.id
_entity.type
_entity.pdbx_description
1 polymer ?
#
loop_
_entity_poly.entity_id
_entity_poly.type
_entity_poly.pdbx_seq_one_letter_code
_entity_poly.pdbx_strand_id
1 'polypeptide(L)'
;MTGFTLEICVDSVALLDVCATPMVDRIELCSALSAGGLTPSLGLMRCAYGVREKTHAMIRPRAGDFVYGARDIDVMRADIGAARDAGLAGVVIGAATQARALDIDVLRDLISYASGLCITLHRVVDTLIDPLAAIDCAVDLGISRILTSGKETTALQGADFLADMKQRAGDRIEIMAGAGVTAQNLTGLADKTGIRAFNSSGSYGGETSDDPFGLGAVATPEHVLSNILRMHAVFNRPNFPN
;
A
#
# COMPACT_ATOMS: atom_id res chain seq x y z
N MET A 1 -10.75 -20.40 -0.58
CA MET A 1 -10.24 -19.03 -0.38
C MET A 1 -10.43 -18.33 -1.71
N THR A 2 -11.10 -17.19 -1.71
CA THR A 2 -11.20 -16.34 -2.91
C THR A 2 -9.78 -15.98 -3.33
N GLY A 3 -9.41 -16.16 -4.59
CA GLY A 3 -8.05 -15.89 -5.09
C GLY A 3 -7.67 -14.39 -5.13
N PHE A 4 -8.21 -13.59 -4.18
CA PHE A 4 -8.06 -12.14 -4.10
C PHE A 4 -7.47 -11.73 -2.76
N THR A 5 -6.68 -10.66 -2.77
CA THR A 5 -6.12 -10.02 -1.58
C THR A 5 -6.68 -8.60 -1.45
N LEU A 6 -7.29 -8.31 -0.30
CA LEU A 6 -7.72 -6.97 0.08
C LEU A 6 -6.79 -6.40 1.13
N GLU A 7 -6.12 -5.32 0.79
CA GLU A 7 -5.31 -4.50 1.71
C GLU A 7 -6.05 -3.19 2.01
N ILE A 8 -6.12 -2.83 3.29
CA ILE A 8 -6.73 -1.56 3.72
C ILE A 8 -5.67 -0.65 4.35
N CYS A 9 -5.56 0.59 3.83
CA CYS A 9 -4.72 1.62 4.43
C CYS A 9 -5.44 2.26 5.62
N VAL A 10 -4.76 2.36 6.75
CA VAL A 10 -5.30 2.97 7.98
C VAL A 10 -4.25 3.84 8.67
N ASP A 11 -4.70 4.87 9.39
CA ASP A 11 -3.83 5.80 10.13
C ASP A 11 -4.31 6.10 11.56
N SER A 12 -5.20 5.26 12.09
CA SER A 12 -5.72 5.40 13.45
C SER A 12 -6.00 4.04 14.11
N VAL A 13 -6.05 4.03 15.45
CA VAL A 13 -6.39 2.83 16.24
C VAL A 13 -7.80 2.34 15.91
N ALA A 14 -8.76 3.25 15.81
CA ALA A 14 -10.14 2.90 15.50
C ALA A 14 -10.28 2.17 14.15
N LEU A 15 -9.49 2.56 13.15
CA LEU A 15 -9.46 1.90 11.85
C LEU A 15 -8.70 0.57 11.88
N LEU A 16 -7.67 0.43 12.72
CA LEU A 16 -7.03 -0.88 12.97
C LEU A 16 -8.05 -1.89 13.52
N ASP A 17 -8.87 -1.48 14.49
CA ASP A 17 -9.89 -2.34 15.09
C ASP A 17 -10.94 -2.80 14.05
N VAL A 18 -11.34 -1.92 13.14
CA VAL A 18 -12.24 -2.26 12.02
C VAL A 18 -11.61 -3.30 11.09
N CYS A 19 -10.29 -3.22 10.88
CA CYS A 19 -9.56 -4.17 10.03
C CYS A 19 -9.26 -5.50 10.72
N ALA A 20 -9.57 -5.67 12.02
CA ALA A 20 -9.44 -6.93 12.76
C ALA A 20 -10.54 -7.95 12.37
N THR A 21 -10.69 -8.20 11.08
CA THR A 21 -11.67 -9.10 10.47
C THR A 21 -10.98 -10.02 9.44
N PRO A 22 -11.48 -11.26 9.24
CA PRO A 22 -10.96 -12.13 8.19
C PRO A 22 -11.23 -11.64 6.75
N MET A 23 -12.05 -10.58 6.58
CA MET A 23 -12.33 -9.96 5.28
C MET A 23 -11.19 -9.05 4.78
N VAL A 24 -10.25 -8.71 5.65
CA VAL A 24 -9.06 -7.92 5.32
C VAL A 24 -7.84 -8.81 5.42
N ASP A 25 -7.18 -9.04 4.30
CA ASP A 25 -6.02 -9.93 4.22
C ASP A 25 -4.74 -9.23 4.70
N ARG A 26 -4.64 -7.91 4.47
CA ARG A 26 -3.47 -7.11 4.84
C ARG A 26 -3.87 -5.68 5.25
N ILE A 27 -3.10 -5.11 6.15
CA ILE A 27 -3.26 -3.74 6.62
C ILE A 27 -1.99 -2.96 6.26
N GLU A 28 -2.14 -1.84 5.56
CA GLU A 28 -1.10 -0.86 5.39
C GLU A 28 -1.25 0.22 6.46
N LEU A 29 -0.36 0.18 7.46
CA LEU A 29 -0.40 1.12 8.57
C LEU A 29 0.42 2.36 8.25
N CYS A 30 -0.25 3.49 8.25
CA CYS A 30 0.30 4.79 7.88
C CYS A 30 0.10 5.84 8.99
N SER A 31 0.57 7.01 8.74
CA SER A 31 0.06 8.28 9.24
C SER A 31 -0.19 9.21 8.06
N ALA A 32 -0.94 10.30 8.25
CA ALA A 32 -1.13 11.35 7.25
C ALA A 32 -1.52 10.81 5.85
N LEU A 33 -2.59 10.01 5.76
CA LEU A 33 -3.08 9.45 4.49
C LEU A 33 -3.40 10.53 3.46
N SER A 34 -3.79 11.74 3.88
CA SER A 34 -3.98 12.91 3.01
C SER A 34 -2.71 13.36 2.30
N ALA A 35 -1.53 13.07 2.87
CA ALA A 35 -0.22 13.31 2.25
C ALA A 35 0.30 12.10 1.45
N GLY A 36 -0.54 11.09 1.23
CA GLY A 36 -0.21 9.85 0.53
C GLY A 36 0.43 8.79 1.42
N GLY A 37 0.25 8.88 2.74
CA GLY A 37 0.80 7.94 3.74
C GLY A 37 2.24 8.24 4.11
N LEU A 38 2.50 8.43 5.39
CA LEU A 38 3.82 8.59 6.01
C LEU A 38 4.02 7.48 7.05
N THR A 39 5.24 7.39 7.59
CA THR A 39 5.57 6.43 8.66
C THR A 39 4.63 6.64 9.86
N PRO A 40 3.96 5.57 10.35
CA PRO A 40 3.14 5.65 11.56
C PRO A 40 4.01 5.85 12.80
N SER A 41 3.45 6.46 13.84
CA SER A 41 4.17 6.57 15.12
C SER A 41 4.46 5.18 15.71
N LEU A 42 5.53 5.07 16.51
CA LEU A 42 5.84 3.84 17.26
C LEU A 42 4.65 3.39 18.15
N GLY A 43 3.91 4.35 18.73
CA GLY A 43 2.71 4.06 19.51
C GLY A 43 1.64 3.37 18.67
N LEU A 44 1.38 3.85 17.45
CA LEU A 44 0.40 3.25 16.54
C LEU A 44 0.85 1.87 16.05
N MET A 45 2.15 1.68 15.75
CA MET A 45 2.71 0.36 15.41
C MET A 45 2.48 -0.67 16.53
N ARG A 46 2.68 -0.28 17.81
CA ARG A 46 2.43 -1.15 18.95
C ARG A 46 0.94 -1.46 19.17
N CYS A 47 0.05 -0.54 18.85
CA CYS A 47 -1.40 -0.77 18.89
C CYS A 47 -1.88 -1.83 17.90
N ALA A 48 -1.09 -2.14 16.84
CA ALA A 48 -1.40 -3.20 15.90
C ALA A 48 -1.20 -4.63 16.44
N TYR A 49 -0.90 -4.81 17.73
CA TYR A 49 -0.56 -6.11 18.34
C TYR A 49 -1.54 -7.23 17.98
N GLY A 50 -2.85 -6.97 18.01
CA GLY A 50 -3.90 -7.96 17.70
C GLY A 50 -4.04 -8.35 16.23
N VAL A 51 -3.39 -7.59 15.32
CA VAL A 51 -3.44 -7.79 13.85
C VAL A 51 -2.06 -7.69 13.20
N ARG A 52 -1.01 -7.76 14.00
CA ARG A 52 0.39 -7.55 13.57
C ARG A 52 0.85 -8.48 12.46
N GLU A 53 0.34 -9.73 12.45
CA GLU A 53 0.69 -10.77 11.48
C GLU A 53 0.21 -10.48 10.06
N LYS A 54 -0.65 -9.46 9.88
CA LYS A 54 -1.12 -8.96 8.58
C LYS A 54 -0.87 -7.46 8.40
N THR A 55 -0.15 -6.81 9.33
CA THR A 55 0.11 -5.36 9.29
C THR A 55 1.49 -5.08 8.73
N HIS A 56 1.54 -4.20 7.74
CA HIS A 56 2.75 -3.66 7.11
C HIS A 56 2.85 -2.17 7.40
N ALA A 57 3.95 -1.70 7.96
CA ALA A 57 4.15 -0.27 8.22
C ALA A 57 4.68 0.46 7.00
N MET A 58 4.08 1.58 6.66
CA MET A 58 4.66 2.54 5.72
C MET A 58 5.96 3.10 6.31
N ILE A 59 7.03 3.07 5.51
CA ILE A 59 8.33 3.67 5.85
C ILE A 59 8.60 4.80 4.84
N ARG A 60 8.08 5.96 5.16
CA ARG A 60 8.20 7.19 4.36
C ARG A 60 8.31 8.37 5.31
N PRO A 61 9.55 8.89 5.53
CA PRO A 61 9.83 9.84 6.62
C PRO A 61 9.24 11.23 6.39
N ARG A 62 8.93 11.58 5.14
CA ARG A 62 8.40 12.89 4.76
C ARG A 62 7.50 12.83 3.52
N ALA A 63 6.64 13.82 3.37
CA ALA A 63 5.89 14.05 2.13
C ALA A 63 6.81 14.55 1.00
N GLY A 64 6.27 14.66 -0.21
CA GLY A 64 6.97 15.09 -1.41
C GLY A 64 7.56 13.93 -2.20
N ASP A 65 8.74 14.14 -2.79
CA ASP A 65 9.42 13.16 -3.62
C ASP A 65 9.98 11.96 -2.82
N PHE A 66 10.60 11.03 -3.52
CA PHE A 66 11.18 9.82 -2.96
C PHE A 66 12.72 9.80 -3.08
N VAL A 67 13.34 10.98 -3.25
CA VAL A 67 14.79 11.12 -3.33
C VAL A 67 15.31 11.49 -1.95
N TYR A 68 15.89 10.55 -1.26
CA TYR A 68 16.24 10.67 0.16
C TYR A 68 17.71 11.01 0.36
N GLY A 69 17.98 11.92 1.30
CA GLY A 69 19.32 12.19 1.80
C GLY A 69 19.70 11.20 2.92
N ALA A 70 20.99 11.22 3.29
CA ALA A 70 21.51 10.29 4.32
C ALA A 70 20.71 10.33 5.63
N ARG A 71 20.27 11.51 6.07
CA ARG A 71 19.46 11.63 7.29
C ARG A 71 18.05 11.04 7.16
N ASP A 72 17.41 11.18 5.99
CA ASP A 72 16.12 10.50 5.74
C ASP A 72 16.29 8.98 5.82
N ILE A 73 17.39 8.46 5.24
CA ILE A 73 17.70 7.03 5.24
C ILE A 73 17.94 6.52 6.68
N ASP A 74 18.63 7.29 7.52
CA ASP A 74 18.84 6.93 8.93
C ASP A 74 17.49 6.86 9.69
N VAL A 75 16.55 7.78 9.43
CA VAL A 75 15.21 7.72 9.98
C VAL A 75 14.48 6.47 9.48
N MET A 76 14.53 6.17 8.18
CA MET A 76 13.87 4.98 7.61
C MET A 76 14.41 3.67 8.21
N ARG A 77 15.72 3.57 8.47
CA ARG A 77 16.32 2.41 9.14
C ARG A 77 15.79 2.24 10.57
N ALA A 78 15.70 3.34 11.33
CA ALA A 78 15.15 3.33 12.68
C ALA A 78 13.67 2.91 12.68
N ASP A 79 12.87 3.42 11.74
CA ASP A 79 11.46 3.10 11.59
C ASP A 79 11.24 1.62 11.20
N ILE A 80 12.09 1.05 10.33
CA ILE A 80 12.09 -0.39 10.02
C ILE A 80 12.38 -1.21 11.28
N GLY A 81 13.37 -0.79 12.08
CA GLY A 81 13.66 -1.41 13.38
C GLY A 81 12.46 -1.38 14.31
N ALA A 82 11.77 -0.24 14.40
CA ALA A 82 10.57 -0.08 15.22
C ALA A 82 9.41 -0.99 14.74
N ALA A 83 9.20 -1.13 13.44
CA ALA A 83 8.19 -2.02 12.87
C ALA A 83 8.49 -3.51 13.20
N ARG A 84 9.75 -3.93 13.08
CA ARG A 84 10.21 -5.27 13.45
C ARG A 84 10.03 -5.53 14.95
N ASP A 85 10.42 -4.59 15.81
CA ASP A 85 10.32 -4.70 17.26
C ASP A 85 8.86 -4.70 17.74
N ALA A 86 7.95 -4.05 16.99
CA ALA A 86 6.50 -4.16 17.20
C ALA A 86 5.92 -5.51 16.72
N GLY A 87 6.71 -6.35 16.05
CA GLY A 87 6.32 -7.66 15.55
C GLY A 87 5.42 -7.60 14.32
N LEU A 88 5.48 -6.51 13.52
CA LEU A 88 4.69 -6.38 12.30
C LEU A 88 5.14 -7.37 11.23
N ALA A 89 4.22 -7.74 10.32
CA ALA A 89 4.49 -8.72 9.26
C ALA A 89 5.38 -8.17 8.14
N GLY A 90 5.40 -6.86 7.93
CA GLY A 90 6.15 -6.28 6.83
C GLY A 90 6.28 -4.77 6.89
N VAL A 91 6.95 -4.25 5.88
CA VAL A 91 7.12 -2.81 5.65
C VAL A 91 6.83 -2.45 4.19
N VAL A 92 6.44 -1.21 3.99
CA VAL A 92 6.15 -0.61 2.69
C VAL A 92 7.18 0.48 2.45
N ILE A 93 8.10 0.27 1.50
CA ILE A 93 9.25 1.13 1.24
C ILE A 93 9.32 1.58 -0.21
N GLY A 94 10.14 2.57 -0.51
CA GLY A 94 10.50 2.95 -1.87
C GLY A 94 11.45 4.13 -1.85
N ALA A 95 12.37 4.16 -2.81
CA ALA A 95 13.31 5.24 -3.01
C ALA A 95 13.59 5.42 -4.50
N ALA A 96 13.80 6.65 -4.93
CA ALA A 96 14.11 7.00 -6.31
C ALA A 96 15.36 7.89 -6.38
N THR A 97 16.04 7.84 -7.50
CA THR A 97 17.12 8.77 -7.83
C THR A 97 16.56 10.06 -8.44
N GLN A 98 17.40 11.11 -8.51
CA GLN A 98 17.09 12.34 -9.26
C GLN A 98 16.76 12.07 -10.74
N ALA A 99 17.32 11.00 -11.32
CA ALA A 99 17.03 10.57 -12.69
C ALA A 99 15.68 9.82 -12.83
N ARG A 100 14.86 9.77 -11.77
CA ARG A 100 13.58 9.06 -11.74
C ARG A 100 13.71 7.57 -12.12
N ALA A 101 14.72 6.91 -11.60
CA ALA A 101 14.89 5.46 -11.56
C ALA A 101 14.80 5.00 -10.10
N LEU A 102 14.59 3.70 -9.84
CA LEU A 102 14.73 3.17 -8.47
C LEU A 102 16.15 3.40 -7.95
N ASP A 103 16.26 3.84 -6.70
CA ASP A 103 17.52 3.91 -5.99
C ASP A 103 17.84 2.52 -5.40
N ILE A 104 18.51 1.70 -6.22
CA ILE A 104 18.80 0.31 -5.90
C ILE A 104 19.68 0.18 -4.66
N ASP A 105 20.64 1.09 -4.48
CA ASP A 105 21.56 1.03 -3.36
C ASP A 105 20.87 1.35 -2.04
N VAL A 106 20.04 2.39 -2.03
CA VAL A 106 19.20 2.73 -0.87
C VAL A 106 18.21 1.60 -0.58
N LEU A 107 17.53 1.05 -1.60
CA LEU A 107 16.59 -0.04 -1.40
C LEU A 107 17.27 -1.29 -0.85
N ARG A 108 18.44 -1.67 -1.36
CA ARG A 108 19.21 -2.81 -0.87
C ARG A 108 19.60 -2.64 0.60
N ASP A 109 20.04 -1.44 0.96
CA ASP A 109 20.36 -1.09 2.34
C ASP A 109 19.12 -1.23 3.26
N LEU A 110 17.99 -0.60 2.91
CA LEU A 110 16.77 -0.67 3.71
C LEU A 110 16.24 -2.12 3.85
N ILE A 111 16.30 -2.91 2.77
CA ILE A 111 15.90 -4.32 2.79
C ILE A 111 16.79 -5.13 3.74
N SER A 112 18.09 -4.81 3.82
CA SER A 112 18.98 -5.48 4.78
C SER A 112 18.55 -5.26 6.25
N TYR A 113 18.07 -4.06 6.57
CA TYR A 113 17.50 -3.75 7.89
C TYR A 113 16.13 -4.40 8.12
N ALA A 114 15.37 -4.65 7.06
CA ALA A 114 14.05 -5.28 7.11
C ALA A 114 14.09 -6.81 7.13
N SER A 115 15.23 -7.42 7.45
CA SER A 115 15.39 -8.87 7.48
C SER A 115 14.29 -9.55 8.32
N GLY A 116 13.61 -10.53 7.72
CA GLY A 116 12.47 -11.25 8.32
C GLY A 116 11.11 -10.58 8.11
N LEU A 117 11.06 -9.38 7.54
CA LEU A 117 9.82 -8.68 7.19
C LEU A 117 9.48 -8.87 5.70
N CYS A 118 8.20 -8.92 5.38
CA CYS A 118 7.73 -8.88 4.01
C CYS A 118 7.87 -7.46 3.45
N ILE A 119 8.34 -7.32 2.20
CA ILE A 119 8.61 -6.02 1.59
C ILE A 119 7.58 -5.71 0.51
N THR A 120 6.95 -4.53 0.59
CA THR A 120 6.15 -3.94 -0.47
C THR A 120 6.86 -2.72 -1.02
N LEU A 121 7.01 -2.61 -2.33
CA LEU A 121 7.43 -1.38 -3.00
C LEU A 121 6.19 -0.50 -3.18
N HIS A 122 6.19 0.70 -2.57
CA HIS A 122 5.07 1.61 -2.66
C HIS A 122 5.01 2.35 -4.01
N ARG A 123 4.11 3.31 -4.15
CA ARG A 123 3.82 4.08 -5.36
C ARG A 123 4.97 4.96 -5.90
N VAL A 124 6.20 4.84 -5.38
CA VAL A 124 7.39 5.41 -6.03
C VAL A 124 7.49 4.96 -7.49
N VAL A 125 7.06 3.73 -7.78
CA VAL A 125 7.06 3.17 -9.13
C VAL A 125 6.26 4.02 -10.12
N ASP A 126 5.18 4.65 -9.68
CA ASP A 126 4.35 5.53 -10.52
C ASP A 126 5.07 6.82 -10.95
N THR A 127 6.16 7.19 -10.27
CA THR A 127 6.95 8.40 -10.55
C THR A 127 8.14 8.16 -11.47
N LEU A 128 8.48 6.90 -11.74
CA LEU A 128 9.66 6.52 -12.52
C LEU A 128 9.48 6.79 -14.02
N ILE A 129 10.59 6.92 -14.73
CA ILE A 129 10.57 7.00 -16.20
C ILE A 129 10.13 5.66 -16.78
N ASP A 130 10.72 4.56 -16.30
CA ASP A 130 10.44 3.20 -16.74
C ASP A 130 9.99 2.29 -15.59
N PRO A 131 8.69 2.24 -15.26
CA PRO A 131 8.17 1.35 -14.23
C PRO A 131 8.23 -0.14 -14.61
N LEU A 132 8.27 -0.48 -15.90
CA LEU A 132 8.37 -1.89 -16.32
C LEU A 132 9.76 -2.46 -16.00
N ALA A 133 10.83 -1.69 -16.22
CA ALA A 133 12.17 -2.08 -15.79
C ALA A 133 12.29 -2.17 -14.26
N ALA A 134 11.55 -1.35 -13.52
CA ALA A 134 11.53 -1.40 -12.06
C ALA A 134 10.98 -2.73 -11.51
N ILE A 135 10.14 -3.44 -12.26
CA ILE A 135 9.63 -4.78 -11.87
C ILE A 135 10.78 -5.77 -11.75
N ASP A 136 11.68 -5.81 -12.73
CA ASP A 136 12.82 -6.73 -12.71
C ASP A 136 13.76 -6.39 -11.55
N CYS A 137 14.04 -5.10 -11.33
CA CYS A 137 14.83 -4.66 -10.19
C CYS A 137 14.19 -5.06 -8.84
N ALA A 138 12.87 -4.95 -8.72
CA ALA A 138 12.14 -5.33 -7.50
C ALA A 138 12.23 -6.85 -7.27
N VAL A 139 12.12 -7.65 -8.32
CA VAL A 139 12.30 -9.12 -8.26
C VAL A 139 13.71 -9.47 -7.78
N ASP A 140 14.74 -8.85 -8.37
CA ASP A 140 16.15 -9.10 -8.03
C ASP A 140 16.48 -8.68 -6.59
N LEU A 141 15.77 -7.69 -6.04
CA LEU A 141 15.88 -7.25 -4.65
C LEU A 141 15.08 -8.13 -3.67
N GLY A 142 14.32 -9.12 -4.14
CA GLY A 142 13.49 -9.97 -3.30
C GLY A 142 12.25 -9.27 -2.73
N ILE A 143 11.79 -8.19 -3.37
CA ILE A 143 10.56 -7.50 -3.01
C ILE A 143 9.35 -8.39 -3.33
N SER A 144 8.41 -8.50 -2.40
CA SER A 144 7.28 -9.43 -2.52
C SER A 144 6.17 -8.90 -3.42
N ARG A 145 5.95 -7.56 -3.44
CA ARG A 145 4.87 -6.91 -4.20
C ARG A 145 5.17 -5.47 -4.55
N ILE A 146 4.46 -4.97 -5.55
CA ILE A 146 4.49 -3.58 -5.99
C ILE A 146 3.08 -3.00 -5.89
N LEU A 147 2.90 -1.93 -5.11
CA LEU A 147 1.70 -1.11 -5.07
C LEU A 147 1.81 0.00 -6.12
N THR A 148 0.84 0.08 -7.02
CA THR A 148 0.85 1.03 -8.13
C THR A 148 -0.55 1.45 -8.57
N SER A 149 -0.67 2.62 -9.16
CA SER A 149 -1.88 3.09 -9.85
C SER A 149 -1.76 3.04 -11.38
N GLY A 150 -0.67 2.47 -11.91
CA GLY A 150 -0.40 2.47 -13.34
C GLY A 150 0.01 3.84 -13.88
N LYS A 151 0.80 4.61 -13.12
CA LYS A 151 1.30 5.97 -13.44
C LYS A 151 0.20 7.05 -13.54
N GLU A 152 -1.02 6.73 -13.18
CA GLU A 152 -2.15 7.66 -13.23
C GLU A 152 -2.60 8.07 -11.83
N THR A 153 -3.49 9.05 -11.76
CA THR A 153 -4.04 9.52 -10.49
C THR A 153 -4.81 8.42 -9.76
N THR A 154 -5.51 7.57 -10.53
CA THR A 154 -6.28 6.43 -9.99
C THR A 154 -5.96 5.14 -10.74
N ALA A 155 -6.11 3.99 -10.07
CA ALA A 155 -5.95 2.68 -10.69
C ALA A 155 -6.89 2.47 -11.88
N LEU A 156 -8.10 3.05 -11.84
CA LEU A 156 -9.05 2.95 -12.95
C LEU A 156 -8.53 3.64 -14.21
N GLN A 157 -7.92 4.82 -14.08
CA GLN A 157 -7.32 5.55 -15.19
C GLN A 157 -6.07 4.82 -15.72
N GLY A 158 -5.27 4.23 -14.82
CA GLY A 158 -4.05 3.50 -15.17
C GLY A 158 -4.27 2.03 -15.53
N ALA A 159 -5.52 1.58 -15.73
CA ALA A 159 -5.83 0.16 -15.89
C ALA A 159 -5.12 -0.51 -17.07
N ASP A 160 -4.91 0.18 -18.19
CA ASP A 160 -4.17 -0.36 -19.33
C ASP A 160 -2.71 -0.63 -18.97
N PHE A 161 -2.05 0.33 -18.32
CA PHE A 161 -0.67 0.16 -17.89
C PHE A 161 -0.52 -0.84 -16.74
N LEU A 162 -1.52 -0.94 -15.86
CA LEU A 162 -1.58 -1.98 -14.83
C LEU A 162 -1.62 -3.39 -15.44
N ALA A 163 -2.34 -3.57 -16.56
CA ALA A 163 -2.36 -4.84 -17.30
C ALA A 163 -0.97 -5.17 -17.87
N ASP A 164 -0.27 -4.18 -18.46
CA ASP A 164 1.11 -4.34 -18.95
C ASP A 164 2.06 -4.71 -17.80
N MET A 165 1.95 -4.04 -16.65
CA MET A 165 2.75 -4.37 -15.46
C MET A 165 2.47 -5.79 -14.96
N LYS A 166 1.19 -6.21 -14.89
CA LYS A 166 0.83 -7.59 -14.51
C LYS A 166 1.38 -8.60 -15.50
N GLN A 167 1.29 -8.33 -16.80
CA GLN A 167 1.88 -9.19 -17.83
C GLN A 167 3.41 -9.29 -17.68
N ARG A 168 4.10 -8.17 -17.47
CA ARG A 168 5.56 -8.13 -17.27
C ARG A 168 5.98 -8.87 -16.00
N ALA A 169 5.24 -8.72 -14.92
CA ALA A 169 5.50 -9.34 -13.64
C ALA A 169 5.33 -10.87 -13.70
N GLY A 170 4.31 -11.35 -14.42
CA GLY A 170 3.92 -12.75 -14.40
C GLY A 170 3.62 -13.23 -12.99
N ASP A 171 4.25 -14.31 -12.57
CA ASP A 171 4.16 -14.87 -11.22
C ASP A 171 5.41 -14.57 -10.37
N ARG A 172 6.35 -13.75 -10.89
CA ARG A 172 7.61 -13.42 -10.19
C ARG A 172 7.42 -12.48 -9.01
N ILE A 173 6.42 -11.59 -9.09
CA ILE A 173 6.12 -10.58 -8.08
C ILE A 173 4.63 -10.20 -8.15
N GLU A 174 4.01 -9.96 -6.99
CA GLU A 174 2.61 -9.54 -6.92
C GLU A 174 2.47 -8.07 -7.35
N ILE A 175 1.61 -7.80 -8.34
CA ILE A 175 1.18 -6.42 -8.64
C ILE A 175 -0.12 -6.16 -7.91
N MET A 176 -0.13 -5.08 -7.10
CA MET A 176 -1.28 -4.65 -6.31
C MET A 176 -1.77 -3.31 -6.83
N ALA A 177 -3.02 -3.25 -7.27
CA ALA A 177 -3.63 -2.02 -7.73
C ALA A 177 -4.10 -1.17 -6.54
N GLY A 178 -3.71 0.12 -6.53
CA GLY A 178 -4.11 1.07 -5.49
C GLY A 178 -4.39 2.46 -6.05
N ALA A 179 -4.87 3.34 -5.21
CA ALA A 179 -5.41 4.67 -5.50
C ALA A 179 -6.82 4.63 -6.13
N GLY A 180 -7.81 4.93 -5.31
CA GLY A 180 -9.21 5.03 -5.73
C GLY A 180 -9.88 3.70 -6.07
N VAL A 181 -9.37 2.58 -5.52
CA VAL A 181 -10.03 1.28 -5.61
C VAL A 181 -11.24 1.25 -4.67
N THR A 182 -12.39 0.85 -5.22
CA THR A 182 -13.69 0.82 -4.55
C THR A 182 -14.49 -0.40 -4.97
N ALA A 183 -15.52 -0.75 -4.22
CA ALA A 183 -16.42 -1.85 -4.59
C ALA A 183 -17.08 -1.66 -5.98
N GLN A 184 -17.22 -0.42 -6.45
CA GLN A 184 -17.84 -0.12 -7.74
C GLN A 184 -16.91 -0.41 -8.94
N ASN A 185 -15.59 -0.17 -8.78
CA ASN A 185 -14.63 -0.35 -9.88
C ASN A 185 -13.81 -1.64 -9.81
N LEU A 186 -13.87 -2.35 -8.67
CA LEU A 186 -13.05 -3.52 -8.37
C LEU A 186 -13.17 -4.61 -9.44
N THR A 187 -14.41 -4.99 -9.83
CA THR A 187 -14.64 -6.03 -10.85
C THR A 187 -14.04 -5.63 -12.18
N GLY A 188 -14.33 -4.40 -12.64
CA GLY A 188 -13.79 -3.91 -13.92
C GLY A 188 -12.26 -3.83 -13.93
N LEU A 189 -11.63 -3.47 -12.80
CA LEU A 189 -10.18 -3.50 -12.66
C LEU A 189 -9.64 -4.92 -12.74
N ALA A 190 -10.24 -5.87 -11.99
CA ALA A 190 -9.83 -7.27 -12.00
C ALA A 190 -9.93 -7.90 -13.39
N ASP A 191 -11.06 -7.67 -14.09
CA ASP A 191 -11.31 -8.18 -15.43
C ASP A 191 -10.31 -7.64 -16.45
N LYS A 192 -10.10 -6.32 -16.42
CA LYS A 192 -9.25 -5.64 -17.39
C LYS A 192 -7.76 -5.92 -17.20
N THR A 193 -7.31 -5.98 -15.94
CA THR A 193 -5.88 -6.03 -15.62
C THR A 193 -5.36 -7.43 -15.29
N GLY A 194 -6.23 -8.37 -14.94
CA GLY A 194 -5.83 -9.67 -14.39
C GLY A 194 -5.23 -9.59 -12.97
N ILE A 195 -5.21 -8.41 -12.34
CA ILE A 195 -4.69 -8.21 -10.99
C ILE A 195 -5.66 -8.82 -9.97
N ARG A 196 -5.10 -9.40 -8.90
CA ARG A 196 -5.85 -10.04 -7.82
C ARG A 196 -5.59 -9.44 -6.44
N ALA A 197 -4.69 -8.47 -6.34
CA ALA A 197 -4.39 -7.74 -5.10
C ALA A 197 -4.82 -6.28 -5.23
N PHE A 198 -5.56 -5.78 -4.25
CA PHE A 198 -6.16 -4.44 -4.26
C PHE A 198 -5.92 -3.73 -2.94
N ASN A 199 -5.41 -2.49 -3.03
CA ASN A 199 -5.21 -1.60 -1.90
C ASN A 199 -6.28 -0.50 -1.93
N SER A 200 -6.92 -0.26 -0.80
CA SER A 200 -7.93 0.79 -0.63
C SER A 200 -7.78 1.48 0.73
N SER A 201 -8.02 2.78 0.78
CA SER A 201 -8.10 3.50 2.06
C SER A 201 -9.41 3.24 2.81
N GLY A 202 -10.35 2.49 2.20
CA GLY A 202 -11.69 2.34 2.75
C GLY A 202 -12.52 3.64 2.78
N SER A 203 -11.90 4.79 2.50
CA SER A 203 -12.59 6.07 2.40
C SER A 203 -13.12 6.25 0.99
N TYR A 204 -14.43 6.34 0.84
CA TYR A 204 -15.09 6.62 -0.43
C TYR A 204 -15.65 8.04 -0.43
N GLY A 205 -15.19 8.87 -1.39
CA GLY A 205 -15.73 10.20 -1.66
C GLY A 205 -15.48 11.16 -0.50
N GLY A 206 -14.73 12.23 -0.74
CA GLY A 206 -14.45 13.23 0.26
C GLY A 206 -15.70 13.64 1.05
N GLU A 207 -15.85 13.08 2.23
CA GLU A 207 -16.62 13.76 3.24
C GLU A 207 -15.85 15.04 3.50
N THR A 208 -16.38 16.13 2.99
CA THR A 208 -16.07 17.45 3.51
C THR A 208 -16.37 17.34 4.99
N SER A 209 -15.34 17.26 5.83
CA SER A 209 -15.57 17.40 7.25
C SER A 209 -16.26 18.74 7.44
N ASP A 210 -17.35 18.78 8.20
CA ASP A 210 -17.86 20.02 8.81
C ASP A 210 -16.86 20.52 9.87
N ASP A 211 -15.56 20.40 9.55
CA ASP A 211 -14.48 20.83 10.40
C ASP A 211 -14.27 22.34 10.20
N PRO A 212 -14.82 23.18 11.09
CA PRO A 212 -14.75 24.62 10.96
C PRO A 212 -13.31 25.16 11.13
N PHE A 213 -12.37 24.30 11.52
CA PHE A 213 -10.97 24.66 11.77
C PHE A 213 -10.00 24.11 10.72
N GLY A 214 -10.50 23.34 9.73
CA GLY A 214 -9.66 22.80 8.67
C GLY A 214 -8.62 21.75 9.14
N LEU A 215 -8.91 21.03 10.24
CA LEU A 215 -8.00 20.04 10.83
C LEU A 215 -7.98 18.71 10.07
N GLY A 216 -8.80 18.59 9.03
CA GLY A 216 -8.83 17.46 8.11
C GLY A 216 -10.02 16.51 8.32
N ALA A 217 -10.49 15.90 7.21
CA ALA A 217 -11.50 14.87 7.25
C ALA A 217 -10.85 13.54 7.64
N VAL A 218 -11.45 12.82 8.59
CA VAL A 218 -11.03 11.48 9.02
C VAL A 218 -12.10 10.50 8.56
N ALA A 219 -11.68 9.40 7.93
CA ALA A 219 -12.59 8.30 7.61
C ALA A 219 -13.17 7.73 8.91
N THR A 220 -14.50 7.59 8.99
CA THR A 220 -15.11 6.99 10.17
C THR A 220 -15.02 5.46 10.13
N PRO A 221 -14.91 4.80 11.30
CA PRO A 221 -14.89 3.33 11.38
C PRO A 221 -16.07 2.68 10.67
N GLU A 222 -17.28 3.24 10.80
CA GLU A 222 -18.51 2.72 10.19
C GLU A 222 -18.44 2.80 8.66
N HIS A 223 -17.89 3.88 8.13
CA HIS A 223 -17.74 4.07 6.70
C HIS A 223 -16.73 3.06 6.11
N VAL A 224 -15.57 2.92 6.75
CA VAL A 224 -14.54 1.95 6.34
C VAL A 224 -15.08 0.52 6.42
N LEU A 225 -15.78 0.14 7.50
CA LEU A 225 -16.40 -1.17 7.62
C LEU A 225 -17.43 -1.42 6.51
N SER A 226 -18.29 -0.44 6.22
CA SER A 226 -19.25 -0.55 5.12
C SER A 226 -18.57 -0.81 3.78
N ASN A 227 -17.45 -0.14 3.50
CA ASN A 227 -16.70 -0.35 2.27
C ASN A 227 -16.01 -1.72 2.22
N ILE A 228 -15.41 -2.19 3.31
CA ILE A 228 -14.84 -3.54 3.42
C ILE A 228 -15.92 -4.59 3.10
N LEU A 229 -17.11 -4.48 3.72
CA LEU A 229 -18.23 -5.40 3.47
C LEU A 229 -18.67 -5.40 2.01
N ARG A 230 -18.75 -4.22 1.37
CA ARG A 230 -19.12 -4.10 -0.05
C ARG A 230 -18.05 -4.71 -0.96
N MET A 231 -16.77 -4.45 -0.70
CA MET A 231 -15.67 -5.01 -1.50
C MET A 231 -15.62 -6.54 -1.35
N HIS A 232 -15.73 -7.04 -0.13
CA HIS A 232 -15.77 -8.48 0.13
C HIS A 232 -16.98 -9.17 -0.54
N ALA A 233 -18.13 -8.53 -0.55
CA ALA A 233 -19.31 -9.03 -1.25
C ALA A 233 -19.12 -9.11 -2.78
N VAL A 234 -18.31 -8.21 -3.36
CA VAL A 234 -17.92 -8.26 -4.78
C VAL A 234 -17.05 -9.48 -5.06
N PHE A 235 -16.03 -9.75 -4.23
CA PHE A 235 -15.15 -10.91 -4.39
C PHE A 235 -15.88 -12.26 -4.33
N ASN A 236 -16.97 -12.35 -3.57
CA ASN A 236 -17.74 -13.59 -3.39
C ASN A 236 -18.86 -13.77 -4.43
N ARG A 237 -18.94 -12.95 -5.47
CA ARG A 237 -19.95 -13.14 -6.53
C ARG A 237 -19.60 -14.36 -7.40
N PRO A 238 -20.60 -15.16 -7.84
CA PRO A 238 -20.37 -16.35 -8.67
C PRO A 238 -19.67 -16.06 -10.00
N ASN A 239 -19.76 -14.81 -10.49
CA ASN A 239 -19.18 -14.35 -11.77
C ASN A 239 -17.94 -13.47 -11.57
N PHE A 240 -17.35 -13.44 -10.36
CA PHE A 240 -16.09 -12.73 -10.19
C PHE A 240 -14.97 -13.53 -10.88
N PRO A 241 -14.11 -12.92 -11.71
CA PRO A 241 -13.10 -13.63 -12.49
C PRO A 241 -12.15 -14.41 -11.58
N ASN A 242 -12.03 -15.72 -11.83
CA ASN A 242 -11.11 -16.62 -11.13
C ASN A 242 -9.68 -16.45 -11.60
#